data_ad6285141f530a494fdce6ef7bcc432a
#
_entry.id   ad6285141f530a494fdce6ef7bcc432a
#
_cell.length_a   1.000
_cell.length_b   1.000
_cell.length_c   1.000
_cell.angle_alpha   90.00
_cell.angle_beta   90.00
_cell.angle_gamma   90.00
#
_symmetry.space_group_name_H-M   'P 1'
#
loop_
_entity.id
_entity.type
_entity.pdbx_description
1 polymer ?
#
loop_
_entity_poly.entity_id
_entity_poly.type
_entity_poly.pdbx_seq_one_letter_code
_entity_poly.pdbx_strand_id
1 'polypeptide(L)'
;VTIVAARPRRRVAAWLPRLGAVVAAVLLWWVLTDLVAAPQSLLREFGPQHVPGAIAGLLDRGVLLPDIAVSMWRLLVGLLIAVTVGVPLGLLLGLHAATESAVAPVVQFLRMISPLSWAPIAVALFGIGHQPVIFLVAAASVWPIVLNTTAGVRSIDPGLLLVARSFGATRREQVSAVILPAIRGPVQTGFRVGLGIAWVVLVPAEMLGVRSGLGYQILNARDQLAYDQVMAVIVVIGLIGFALDLLARVVLDRP
;
A
#
# COMPACT_ATOMS: atom_id res chain seq x y z
N VAL A 1 -45.78 -16.58 -21.30
CA VAL A 1 -44.39 -16.67 -20.84
C VAL A 1 -43.53 -16.00 -21.90
N THR A 2 -43.18 -14.73 -21.68
CA THR A 2 -42.36 -13.95 -22.61
C THR A 2 -40.91 -14.06 -22.15
N ILE A 3 -40.12 -14.84 -22.91
CA ILE A 3 -38.66 -14.97 -22.66
C ILE A 3 -38.00 -13.68 -23.12
N VAL A 4 -37.60 -12.83 -22.18
CA VAL A 4 -36.77 -11.66 -22.45
C VAL A 4 -35.34 -12.14 -22.67
N ALA A 5 -34.91 -12.22 -23.91
CA ALA A 5 -33.55 -12.53 -24.31
C ALA A 5 -32.60 -11.45 -23.75
N ALA A 6 -31.75 -11.81 -22.80
CA ALA A 6 -30.69 -10.94 -22.29
C ALA A 6 -29.68 -10.67 -23.40
N ARG A 7 -29.67 -9.46 -23.95
CA ARG A 7 -28.64 -9.00 -24.89
C ARG A 7 -27.27 -9.01 -24.22
N PRO A 8 -26.23 -9.63 -24.84
CA PRO A 8 -24.87 -9.57 -24.32
C PRO A 8 -24.39 -8.13 -24.39
N ARG A 9 -24.34 -7.43 -23.26
CA ARG A 9 -23.75 -6.09 -23.15
C ARG A 9 -22.27 -6.15 -23.54
N ARG A 10 -21.94 -5.47 -24.62
CA ARG A 10 -20.61 -5.31 -25.21
C ARG A 10 -19.60 -4.91 -24.14
N ARG A 11 -18.75 -5.84 -23.71
CA ARG A 11 -17.60 -5.58 -22.80
C ARG A 11 -16.58 -4.60 -23.42
N VAL A 12 -16.60 -4.41 -24.72
CA VAL A 12 -15.72 -3.49 -25.48
C VAL A 12 -16.00 -2.01 -25.17
N ALA A 13 -17.24 -1.62 -24.84
CA ALA A 13 -17.58 -0.23 -24.58
C ALA A 13 -17.06 0.34 -23.23
N ALA A 14 -16.63 -0.52 -22.31
CA ALA A 14 -16.18 -0.09 -20.98
C ALA A 14 -14.71 0.38 -20.94
N TRP A 15 -13.91 0.09 -21.97
CA TRP A 15 -12.49 0.49 -22.03
C TRP A 15 -12.27 1.88 -22.61
N LEU A 16 -13.14 2.28 -23.55
CA LEU A 16 -13.04 3.59 -24.22
C LEU A 16 -13.04 4.79 -23.24
N PRO A 17 -13.96 4.91 -22.28
CA PRO A 17 -13.94 6.03 -21.35
C PRO A 17 -12.72 6.00 -20.41
N ARG A 18 -12.22 4.82 -20.07
CA ARG A 18 -11.01 4.68 -19.21
C ARG A 18 -9.75 5.12 -19.97
N LEU A 19 -9.61 4.66 -21.21
CA LEU A 19 -8.51 5.08 -22.08
C LEU A 19 -8.57 6.59 -22.35
N GLY A 20 -9.77 7.10 -22.63
CA GLY A 20 -9.99 8.53 -22.82
C GLY A 20 -9.59 9.36 -21.60
N ALA A 21 -9.89 8.91 -20.40
CA ALA A 21 -9.48 9.59 -19.16
C ALA A 21 -7.96 9.62 -18.98
N VAL A 22 -7.27 8.51 -19.26
CA VAL A 22 -5.79 8.44 -19.20
C VAL A 22 -5.16 9.38 -20.23
N VAL A 23 -5.64 9.33 -21.48
CA VAL A 23 -5.15 10.21 -22.55
C VAL A 23 -5.39 11.67 -22.19
N ALA A 24 -6.59 12.02 -21.69
CA ALA A 24 -6.90 13.38 -21.27
C ALA A 24 -5.98 13.86 -20.12
N ALA A 25 -5.68 12.99 -19.16
CA ALA A 25 -4.76 13.32 -18.07
C ALA A 25 -3.31 13.56 -18.56
N VAL A 26 -2.82 12.72 -19.48
CA VAL A 26 -1.48 12.90 -20.07
C VAL A 26 -1.43 14.16 -20.95
N LEU A 27 -2.48 14.44 -21.73
CA LEU A 27 -2.58 15.66 -22.52
C LEU A 27 -2.62 16.91 -21.64
N LEU A 28 -3.41 16.88 -20.54
CA LEU A 28 -3.44 17.98 -19.59
C LEU A 28 -2.06 18.21 -18.97
N TRP A 29 -1.37 17.15 -18.58
CA TRP A 29 0.00 17.23 -18.06
C TRP A 29 0.94 17.87 -19.11
N TRP A 30 0.91 17.41 -20.36
CA TRP A 30 1.71 17.98 -21.44
C TRP A 30 1.40 19.45 -21.68
N VAL A 31 0.12 19.83 -21.74
CA VAL A 31 -0.31 21.22 -21.90
C VAL A 31 0.25 22.11 -20.79
N LEU A 32 0.17 21.67 -19.54
CA LEU A 32 0.66 22.43 -18.39
C LEU A 32 2.18 22.59 -18.39
N THR A 33 2.93 21.59 -18.83
CA THR A 33 4.39 21.61 -18.80
C THR A 33 5.01 22.21 -20.05
N ASP A 34 4.35 22.15 -21.19
CA ASP A 34 4.96 22.55 -22.48
C ASP A 34 4.32 23.82 -23.08
N LEU A 35 2.99 23.97 -23.02
CA LEU A 35 2.27 25.10 -23.61
C LEU A 35 2.10 26.27 -22.64
N VAL A 36 1.78 25.99 -21.36
CA VAL A 36 1.55 27.04 -20.35
C VAL A 36 2.87 27.52 -19.75
N ALA A 37 3.86 26.64 -19.63
CA ALA A 37 5.16 26.98 -19.08
C ALA A 37 5.95 27.91 -20.04
N ALA A 38 6.61 28.92 -19.48
CA ALA A 38 7.48 29.81 -20.25
C ALA A 38 8.61 29.01 -20.96
N PRO A 39 9.09 29.45 -22.13
CA PRO A 39 10.07 28.71 -22.94
C PRO A 39 11.36 28.33 -22.21
N GLN A 40 11.74 29.10 -21.18
CA GLN A 40 12.96 28.89 -20.39
C GLN A 40 12.67 28.34 -18.99
N SER A 41 11.43 27.88 -18.73
CA SER A 41 11.01 27.35 -17.43
C SER A 41 11.51 25.92 -17.24
N LEU A 42 12.02 25.62 -16.03
CA LEU A 42 12.31 24.25 -15.57
C LEU A 42 11.10 23.32 -15.67
N LEU A 43 9.88 23.88 -15.71
CA LEU A 43 8.65 23.09 -15.83
C LEU A 43 8.61 22.25 -17.11
N ARG A 44 9.30 22.63 -18.16
CA ARG A 44 9.36 21.85 -19.41
C ARG A 44 10.12 20.53 -19.25
N GLU A 45 11.11 20.47 -18.36
CA GLU A 45 11.83 19.23 -18.06
C GLU A 45 10.93 18.18 -17.38
N PHE A 46 9.86 18.62 -16.74
CA PHE A 46 8.85 17.73 -16.16
C PHE A 46 7.82 17.19 -17.19
N GLY A 47 7.99 17.49 -18.48
CA GLY A 47 7.05 17.09 -19.53
C GLY A 47 7.01 15.58 -19.75
N PRO A 48 5.83 15.02 -20.10
CA PRO A 48 5.67 13.58 -20.31
C PRO A 48 6.53 13.03 -21.46
N GLN A 49 6.91 13.87 -22.41
CA GLN A 49 7.77 13.49 -23.55
C GLN A 49 9.19 13.07 -23.13
N HIS A 50 9.70 13.57 -22.01
CA HIS A 50 11.04 13.25 -21.51
C HIS A 50 11.09 11.94 -20.71
N VAL A 51 9.93 11.51 -20.16
CA VAL A 51 9.82 10.34 -19.28
C VAL A 51 10.33 9.04 -19.91
N PRO A 52 9.96 8.66 -21.16
CA PRO A 52 10.44 7.40 -21.75
C PRO A 52 11.96 7.38 -21.92
N GLY A 53 12.55 8.49 -22.38
CA GLY A 53 14.01 8.62 -22.52
C GLY A 53 14.74 8.55 -21.18
N ALA A 54 14.22 9.19 -20.16
CA ALA A 54 14.77 9.16 -18.81
C ALA A 54 14.68 7.76 -18.18
N ILE A 55 13.57 7.03 -18.38
CA ILE A 55 13.44 5.63 -17.94
C ILE A 55 14.49 4.74 -18.65
N ALA A 56 14.63 4.87 -19.96
CA ALA A 56 15.62 4.11 -20.71
C ALA A 56 17.04 4.39 -20.20
N GLY A 57 17.41 5.66 -20.01
CA GLY A 57 18.70 6.04 -19.46
C GLY A 57 18.97 5.54 -18.03
N LEU A 58 17.93 5.45 -17.17
CA LEU A 58 18.03 4.84 -15.83
C LEU A 58 18.22 3.32 -15.89
N LEU A 59 17.59 2.66 -16.87
CA LEU A 59 17.75 1.23 -17.12
C LEU A 59 19.14 0.91 -17.67
N ASP A 60 19.61 1.66 -18.66
CA ASP A 60 20.93 1.47 -19.29
C ASP A 60 22.08 1.66 -18.28
N ARG A 61 21.89 2.57 -17.32
CA ARG A 61 22.84 2.75 -16.20
C ARG A 61 22.73 1.66 -15.13
N GLY A 62 21.77 0.75 -15.24
CA GLY A 62 21.57 -0.34 -14.30
C GLY A 62 21.14 0.09 -12.89
N VAL A 63 20.56 1.31 -12.72
CA VAL A 63 20.19 1.86 -11.41
C VAL A 63 18.74 1.55 -11.07
N LEU A 64 17.81 1.63 -12.02
CA LEU A 64 16.39 1.59 -11.77
C LEU A 64 15.92 0.25 -11.21
N LEU A 65 16.35 -0.88 -11.78
CA LEU A 65 15.91 -2.21 -11.35
C LEU A 65 16.38 -2.58 -9.94
N PRO A 66 17.65 -2.33 -9.54
CA PRO A 66 18.08 -2.53 -8.15
C PRO A 66 17.29 -1.67 -7.16
N ASP A 67 16.99 -0.41 -7.48
CA ASP A 67 16.22 0.46 -6.61
C ASP A 67 14.78 -0.01 -6.46
N ILE A 68 14.14 -0.47 -7.54
CA ILE A 68 12.82 -1.12 -7.47
C ILE A 68 12.89 -2.36 -6.56
N ALA A 69 13.86 -3.23 -6.75
CA ALA A 69 14.00 -4.45 -5.99
C ALA A 69 14.19 -4.17 -4.48
N VAL A 70 15.01 -3.18 -4.15
CA VAL A 70 15.24 -2.77 -2.75
C VAL A 70 13.98 -2.17 -2.13
N SER A 71 13.24 -1.30 -2.84
CA SER A 71 11.98 -0.75 -2.35
C SER A 71 10.93 -1.84 -2.14
N MET A 72 10.81 -2.79 -3.08
CA MET A 72 9.90 -3.95 -2.94
C MET A 72 10.27 -4.84 -1.75
N TRP A 73 11.54 -5.11 -1.56
CA TRP A 73 12.02 -5.85 -0.41
C TRP A 73 11.61 -5.19 0.93
N ARG A 74 11.87 -3.89 1.07
CA ARG A 74 11.49 -3.13 2.29
C ARG A 74 9.99 -3.14 2.52
N LEU A 75 9.20 -2.96 1.45
CA LEU A 75 7.75 -3.02 1.49
C LEU A 75 7.26 -4.39 2.00
N LEU A 76 7.75 -5.47 1.39
CA LEU A 76 7.32 -6.83 1.72
C LEU A 76 7.69 -7.22 3.15
N VAL A 77 8.90 -6.90 3.60
CA VAL A 77 9.33 -7.17 4.98
C VAL A 77 8.52 -6.35 5.97
N GLY A 78 8.31 -5.05 5.71
CA GLY A 78 7.48 -4.20 6.55
C GLY A 78 6.04 -4.68 6.67
N LEU A 79 5.42 -5.09 5.55
CA LEU A 79 4.09 -5.68 5.55
C LEU A 79 4.03 -7.03 6.26
N LEU A 80 5.05 -7.88 6.11
CA LEU A 80 5.13 -9.14 6.83
C LEU A 80 5.13 -8.91 8.35
N ILE A 81 5.95 -7.96 8.82
CA ILE A 81 5.96 -7.56 10.23
C ILE A 81 4.58 -7.02 10.65
N ALA A 82 3.96 -6.16 9.83
CA ALA A 82 2.64 -5.63 10.14
C ALA A 82 1.55 -6.70 10.25
N VAL A 83 1.59 -7.73 9.40
CA VAL A 83 0.66 -8.86 9.46
C VAL A 83 0.93 -9.74 10.67
N THR A 84 2.20 -10.11 10.90
CA THR A 84 2.57 -11.00 12.02
C THR A 84 2.32 -10.39 13.39
N VAL A 85 2.33 -9.05 13.51
CA VAL A 85 1.98 -8.33 14.73
C VAL A 85 0.50 -7.95 14.74
N GLY A 86 -0.02 -7.45 13.63
CA GLY A 86 -1.36 -6.87 13.54
C GLY A 86 -2.49 -7.90 13.67
N VAL A 87 -2.33 -9.08 13.06
CA VAL A 87 -3.36 -10.13 13.15
C VAL A 87 -3.49 -10.67 14.59
N PRO A 88 -2.41 -11.08 15.29
CA PRO A 88 -2.52 -11.52 16.67
C PRO A 88 -3.05 -10.44 17.63
N LEU A 89 -2.62 -9.18 17.48
CA LEU A 89 -3.15 -8.07 18.27
C LEU A 89 -4.64 -7.85 17.99
N GLY A 90 -5.05 -7.87 16.73
CA GLY A 90 -6.46 -7.73 16.36
C GLY A 90 -7.33 -8.87 16.87
N LEU A 91 -6.82 -10.11 16.86
CA LEU A 91 -7.48 -11.26 17.49
C LEU A 91 -7.64 -11.05 19.00
N LEU A 92 -6.57 -10.65 19.69
CA LEU A 92 -6.58 -10.40 21.13
C LEU A 92 -7.64 -9.36 21.50
N LEU A 93 -7.66 -8.22 20.81
CA LEU A 93 -8.61 -7.14 21.04
C LEU A 93 -10.05 -7.54 20.68
N GLY A 94 -10.22 -8.28 19.59
CA GLY A 94 -11.55 -8.76 19.16
C GLY A 94 -12.17 -9.77 20.11
N LEU A 95 -11.35 -10.66 20.70
CA LEU A 95 -11.80 -11.70 21.62
C LEU A 95 -12.08 -11.18 23.05
N HIS A 96 -11.48 -10.06 23.46
CA HIS A 96 -11.56 -9.54 24.82
C HIS A 96 -12.05 -8.08 24.82
N ALA A 97 -13.37 -7.88 24.96
CA ALA A 97 -13.97 -6.54 24.95
C ALA A 97 -13.41 -5.60 26.04
N ALA A 98 -13.09 -6.14 27.23
CA ALA A 98 -12.48 -5.37 28.30
C ALA A 98 -11.08 -4.87 27.93
N THR A 99 -10.26 -5.71 27.29
CA THR A 99 -8.93 -5.33 26.83
C THR A 99 -9.01 -4.27 25.73
N GLU A 100 -9.93 -4.42 24.79
CA GLU A 100 -10.10 -3.43 23.73
C GLU A 100 -10.55 -2.09 24.29
N SER A 101 -11.57 -2.03 25.14
CA SER A 101 -12.02 -0.77 25.72
C SER A 101 -10.92 -0.05 26.52
N ALA A 102 -10.07 -0.81 27.21
CA ALA A 102 -8.92 -0.25 27.94
C ALA A 102 -7.81 0.29 27.02
N VAL A 103 -7.55 -0.41 25.89
CA VAL A 103 -6.45 -0.07 24.97
C VAL A 103 -6.90 0.89 23.84
N ALA A 104 -8.20 0.97 23.55
CA ALA A 104 -8.75 1.79 22.48
C ALA A 104 -8.24 3.25 22.46
N PRO A 105 -8.16 3.98 23.59
CA PRO A 105 -7.64 5.35 23.57
C PRO A 105 -6.17 5.42 23.14
N VAL A 106 -5.35 4.44 23.57
CA VAL A 106 -3.93 4.36 23.20
C VAL A 106 -3.77 4.06 21.72
N VAL A 107 -4.52 3.08 21.20
CA VAL A 107 -4.54 2.76 19.77
C VAL A 107 -4.99 3.98 18.95
N GLN A 108 -6.05 4.67 19.42
CA GLN A 108 -6.55 5.86 18.74
C GLN A 108 -5.50 6.98 18.71
N PHE A 109 -4.77 7.20 19.80
CA PHE A 109 -3.70 8.19 19.89
C PHE A 109 -2.54 7.82 18.94
N LEU A 110 -2.02 6.58 19.02
CA LEU A 110 -0.86 6.15 18.24
C LEU A 110 -1.13 6.18 16.73
N ARG A 111 -2.33 5.84 16.29
CA ARG A 111 -2.69 5.88 14.85
C ARG A 111 -2.86 7.29 14.30
N MET A 112 -3.04 8.31 15.14
CA MET A 112 -3.11 9.71 14.72
C MET A 112 -1.72 10.32 14.50
N ILE A 113 -0.67 9.71 15.04
CA ILE A 113 0.70 10.14 14.80
C ILE A 113 1.09 9.73 13.37
N SER A 114 1.57 10.69 12.58
CA SER A 114 2.11 10.38 11.25
C SER A 114 3.26 9.38 11.37
N PRO A 115 3.26 8.28 10.61
CA PRO A 115 4.36 7.32 10.62
C PRO A 115 5.73 7.96 10.35
N LEU A 116 5.77 8.97 9.49
CA LEU A 116 7.01 9.69 9.15
C LEU A 116 7.56 10.53 10.32
N SER A 117 6.73 10.91 11.28
CA SER A 117 7.19 11.60 12.49
C SER A 117 8.11 10.73 13.36
N TRP A 118 8.03 9.41 13.20
CA TRP A 118 8.94 8.46 13.85
C TRP A 118 10.29 8.31 13.15
N ALA A 119 10.49 8.91 11.97
CA ALA A 119 11.71 8.74 11.19
C ALA A 119 12.99 9.12 11.95
N PRO A 120 13.08 10.25 12.66
CA PRO A 120 14.29 10.58 13.44
C PRO A 120 14.58 9.54 14.53
N ILE A 121 13.55 9.03 15.20
CA ILE A 121 13.67 7.99 16.23
C ILE A 121 14.10 6.67 15.60
N ALA A 122 13.50 6.30 14.46
CA ALA A 122 13.87 5.09 13.74
C ALA A 122 15.33 5.11 13.29
N VAL A 123 15.81 6.25 12.77
CA VAL A 123 17.22 6.40 12.37
C VAL A 123 18.14 6.39 13.59
N ALA A 124 17.75 7.00 14.71
CA ALA A 124 18.54 6.97 15.94
C ALA A 124 18.69 5.56 16.53
N LEU A 125 17.63 4.74 16.45
CA LEU A 125 17.61 3.37 17.00
C LEU A 125 18.28 2.34 16.07
N PHE A 126 18.05 2.46 14.76
CA PHE A 126 18.46 1.42 13.80
C PHE A 126 19.64 1.86 12.91
N GLY A 127 20.06 3.13 13.01
CA GLY A 127 21.06 3.70 12.10
C GLY A 127 20.52 3.98 10.70
N ILE A 128 21.44 4.26 9.77
CA ILE A 128 21.14 4.48 8.36
C ILE A 128 21.08 3.12 7.64
N GLY A 129 20.01 2.85 6.89
CA GLY A 129 19.87 1.59 6.15
C GLY A 129 18.44 1.13 5.94
N HIS A 130 18.24 -0.17 5.77
CA HIS A 130 16.93 -0.75 5.48
C HIS A 130 15.96 -0.70 6.66
N GLN A 131 16.47 -0.88 7.89
CA GLN A 131 15.66 -1.07 9.09
C GLN A 131 14.74 0.11 9.42
N PRO A 132 15.18 1.39 9.40
CA PRO A 132 14.28 2.52 9.63
C PRO A 132 13.09 2.54 8.67
N VAL A 133 13.33 2.28 7.38
CA VAL A 133 12.27 2.28 6.36
C VAL A 133 11.29 1.13 6.62
N ILE A 134 11.79 -0.08 6.88
CA ILE A 134 10.98 -1.26 7.21
C ILE A 134 10.13 -0.99 8.46
N PHE A 135 10.70 -0.37 9.49
CA PHE A 135 9.98 0.02 10.70
C PHE A 135 8.85 0.99 10.41
N LEU A 136 9.11 2.05 9.62
CA LEU A 136 8.10 3.04 9.27
C LEU A 136 6.96 2.44 8.44
N VAL A 137 7.28 1.58 7.50
CA VAL A 137 6.30 0.83 6.69
C VAL A 137 5.45 -0.08 7.58
N ALA A 138 6.08 -0.83 8.49
CA ALA A 138 5.38 -1.70 9.43
C ALA A 138 4.48 -0.91 10.39
N ALA A 139 4.99 0.17 10.98
CA ALA A 139 4.25 1.03 11.89
C ALA A 139 3.04 1.70 11.22
N ALA A 140 3.14 2.04 9.93
CA ALA A 140 2.05 2.60 9.16
C ALA A 140 0.95 1.57 8.86
N SER A 141 1.34 0.36 8.50
CA SER A 141 0.43 -0.67 7.97
C SER A 141 -0.16 -1.59 9.05
N VAL A 142 0.39 -1.63 10.26
CA VAL A 142 -0.12 -2.47 11.35
C VAL A 142 -1.55 -2.10 11.77
N TRP A 143 -1.87 -0.81 11.84
CA TRP A 143 -3.16 -0.34 12.36
C TRP A 143 -4.36 -0.76 11.52
N PRO A 144 -4.38 -0.60 10.19
CA PRO A 144 -5.45 -1.13 9.34
C PRO A 144 -5.67 -2.63 9.55
N ILE A 145 -4.60 -3.39 9.71
CA ILE A 145 -4.67 -4.84 9.92
C ILE A 145 -5.28 -5.16 11.30
N VAL A 146 -4.80 -4.49 12.37
CA VAL A 146 -5.37 -4.65 13.72
C VAL A 146 -6.86 -4.35 13.72
N LEU A 147 -7.26 -3.18 13.21
CA LEU A 147 -8.65 -2.72 13.29
C LEU A 147 -9.60 -3.61 12.48
N ASN A 148 -9.23 -4.00 11.26
CA ASN A 148 -10.05 -4.88 10.45
C ASN A 148 -10.13 -6.30 11.04
N THR A 149 -9.04 -6.81 11.61
CA THR A 149 -9.05 -8.10 12.31
C THR A 149 -9.96 -8.05 13.54
N THR A 150 -9.83 -7.00 14.38
CA THR A 150 -10.70 -6.79 15.56
C THR A 150 -12.18 -6.72 15.16
N ALA A 151 -12.51 -5.91 14.16
CA ALA A 151 -13.87 -5.79 13.64
C ALA A 151 -14.39 -7.12 13.09
N GLY A 152 -13.52 -7.86 12.37
CA GLY A 152 -13.85 -9.19 11.85
C GLY A 152 -14.20 -10.18 12.96
N VAL A 153 -13.41 -10.25 14.02
CA VAL A 153 -13.70 -11.13 15.17
C VAL A 153 -15.04 -10.78 15.81
N ARG A 154 -15.35 -9.49 15.95
CA ARG A 154 -16.59 -9.02 16.57
C ARG A 154 -17.84 -9.23 15.71
N SER A 155 -17.67 -9.33 14.41
CA SER A 155 -18.78 -9.60 13.49
C SER A 155 -19.19 -11.07 13.44
N ILE A 156 -18.46 -11.97 14.12
CA ILE A 156 -18.80 -13.40 14.18
C ILE A 156 -20.06 -13.59 15.03
N ASP A 157 -21.03 -14.35 14.49
CA ASP A 157 -22.23 -14.72 15.23
C ASP A 157 -21.85 -15.52 16.50
N PRO A 158 -22.24 -15.05 17.70
CA PRO A 158 -22.01 -15.78 18.95
C PRO A 158 -22.58 -17.19 18.94
N GLY A 159 -23.64 -17.43 18.17
CA GLY A 159 -24.26 -18.74 18.00
C GLY A 159 -23.30 -19.79 17.44
N LEU A 160 -22.41 -19.40 16.49
CA LEU A 160 -21.40 -20.31 15.95
C LEU A 160 -20.42 -20.77 17.02
N LEU A 161 -20.03 -19.89 17.93
CA LEU A 161 -19.13 -20.23 19.04
C LEU A 161 -19.82 -21.10 20.09
N LEU A 162 -21.13 -20.89 20.32
CA LEU A 162 -21.94 -21.75 21.21
C LEU A 162 -22.06 -23.16 20.63
N VAL A 163 -22.35 -23.29 19.34
CA VAL A 163 -22.39 -24.60 18.65
C VAL A 163 -21.07 -25.32 18.77
N ALA A 164 -19.94 -24.65 18.45
CA ALA A 164 -18.62 -25.26 18.60
C ALA A 164 -18.35 -25.77 20.02
N ARG A 165 -18.75 -25.01 21.06
CA ARG A 165 -18.64 -25.43 22.46
C ARG A 165 -19.54 -26.64 22.79
N SER A 166 -20.73 -26.70 22.22
CA SER A 166 -21.65 -27.84 22.42
C SER A 166 -21.06 -29.14 21.88
N PHE A 167 -20.23 -29.07 20.86
CA PHE A 167 -19.45 -30.20 20.34
C PHE A 167 -18.14 -30.46 21.11
N GLY A 168 -17.90 -29.77 22.23
CA GLY A 168 -16.70 -29.97 23.05
C GLY A 168 -15.45 -29.27 22.52
N ALA A 169 -15.56 -28.35 21.56
CA ALA A 169 -14.41 -27.66 20.99
C ALA A 169 -13.67 -26.83 22.05
N THR A 170 -12.38 -27.07 22.18
CA THR A 170 -11.44 -26.29 23.01
C THR A 170 -11.30 -24.86 22.48
N ARG A 171 -10.83 -23.92 23.29
CA ARG A 171 -10.57 -22.54 22.85
C ARG A 171 -9.65 -22.47 21.62
N ARG A 172 -8.64 -23.32 21.56
CA ARG A 172 -7.70 -23.38 20.42
C ARG A 172 -8.42 -23.83 19.15
N GLU A 173 -9.28 -24.85 19.24
CA GLU A 173 -10.09 -25.33 18.11
C GLU A 173 -11.11 -24.29 17.67
N GLN A 174 -11.76 -23.58 18.60
CA GLN A 174 -12.64 -22.46 18.25
C GLN A 174 -11.90 -21.37 17.45
N VAL A 175 -10.67 -21.01 17.85
CA VAL A 175 -9.87 -20.02 17.14
C VAL A 175 -9.46 -20.54 15.75
N SER A 176 -8.93 -21.76 15.67
CA SER A 176 -8.37 -22.29 14.41
C SER A 176 -9.45 -22.72 13.41
N ALA A 177 -10.55 -23.33 13.87
CA ALA A 177 -11.57 -23.92 13.01
C ALA A 177 -12.76 -22.99 12.74
N VAL A 178 -13.03 -22.02 13.60
CA VAL A 178 -14.20 -21.12 13.47
C VAL A 178 -13.76 -19.68 13.22
N ILE A 179 -12.94 -19.11 14.12
CA ILE A 179 -12.63 -17.69 14.09
C ILE A 179 -11.71 -17.33 12.91
N LEU A 180 -10.56 -18.01 12.76
CA LEU A 180 -9.60 -17.70 11.69
C LEU A 180 -10.20 -17.83 10.28
N PRO A 181 -10.96 -18.88 9.94
CA PRO A 181 -11.66 -18.94 8.65
C PRO A 181 -12.70 -17.82 8.47
N ALA A 182 -13.48 -17.52 9.53
CA ALA A 182 -14.52 -16.50 9.46
C ALA A 182 -13.97 -15.08 9.24
N ILE A 183 -12.80 -14.76 9.81
CA ILE A 183 -12.20 -13.42 9.69
C ILE A 183 -11.28 -13.26 8.47
N ARG A 184 -11.14 -14.27 7.62
CA ARG A 184 -10.26 -14.20 6.43
C ARG A 184 -10.54 -12.96 5.58
N GLY A 185 -11.82 -12.68 5.29
CA GLY A 185 -12.21 -11.50 4.50
C GLY A 185 -11.82 -10.17 5.15
N PRO A 186 -12.19 -9.92 6.42
CA PRO A 186 -11.72 -8.75 7.16
C PRO A 186 -10.20 -8.59 7.21
N VAL A 187 -9.44 -9.68 7.45
CA VAL A 187 -7.97 -9.65 7.44
C VAL A 187 -7.42 -9.26 6.05
N GLN A 188 -7.98 -9.82 4.99
CA GLN A 188 -7.62 -9.46 3.61
C GLN A 188 -7.90 -7.99 3.32
N THR A 189 -9.03 -7.47 3.79
CA THR A 189 -9.36 -6.03 3.68
C THR A 189 -8.34 -5.18 4.45
N GLY A 190 -8.02 -5.56 5.68
CA GLY A 190 -6.99 -4.89 6.47
C GLY A 190 -5.62 -4.89 5.81
N PHE A 191 -5.22 -6.02 5.22
CA PHE A 191 -3.97 -6.13 4.47
C PHE A 191 -3.96 -5.21 3.23
N ARG A 192 -5.05 -5.19 2.44
CA ARG A 192 -5.13 -4.32 1.26
C ARG A 192 -5.02 -2.83 1.61
N VAL A 193 -5.74 -2.39 2.65
CA VAL A 193 -5.65 -1.01 3.14
C VAL A 193 -4.24 -0.73 3.65
N GLY A 194 -3.66 -1.68 4.41
CA GLY A 194 -2.29 -1.61 4.90
C GLY A 194 -1.25 -1.51 3.79
N LEU A 195 -1.40 -2.29 2.72
CA LEU A 195 -0.53 -2.23 1.53
C LEU A 195 -0.56 -0.84 0.88
N GLY A 196 -1.74 -0.27 0.71
CA GLY A 196 -1.87 1.08 0.14
C GLY A 196 -1.18 2.13 0.99
N ILE A 197 -1.36 2.10 2.30
CA ILE A 197 -0.70 3.02 3.24
C ILE A 197 0.82 2.77 3.27
N ALA A 198 1.25 1.51 3.31
CA ALA A 198 2.65 1.12 3.27
C ALA A 198 3.37 1.69 2.03
N TRP A 199 2.73 1.58 0.85
CA TRP A 199 3.26 2.12 -0.40
C TRP A 199 3.44 3.64 -0.35
N VAL A 200 2.43 4.37 0.14
CA VAL A 200 2.48 5.83 0.27
C VAL A 200 3.56 6.28 1.26
N VAL A 201 3.81 5.52 2.33
CA VAL A 201 4.82 5.85 3.35
C VAL A 201 6.22 5.44 2.92
N LEU A 202 6.39 4.39 2.11
CA LEU A 202 7.68 3.85 1.69
C LEU A 202 8.56 4.91 1.02
N VAL A 203 8.01 5.61 0.02
CA VAL A 203 8.78 6.56 -0.79
C VAL A 203 9.33 7.72 0.05
N PRO A 204 8.52 8.45 0.84
CA PRO A 204 9.05 9.47 1.74
C PRO A 204 9.99 8.91 2.81
N ALA A 205 9.77 7.70 3.31
CA ALA A 205 10.67 7.06 4.26
C ALA A 205 12.06 6.81 3.64
N GLU A 206 12.10 6.42 2.37
CA GLU A 206 13.35 6.26 1.61
C GLU A 206 14.06 7.60 1.32
N MET A 207 13.32 8.70 1.30
CA MET A 207 13.93 10.03 1.15
C MET A 207 14.64 10.52 2.42
N LEU A 208 14.36 9.94 3.59
CA LEU A 208 14.79 10.47 4.89
C LEU A 208 16.07 9.84 5.48
N GLY A 209 16.61 8.75 4.91
CA GLY A 209 17.73 8.15 5.62
C GLY A 209 18.39 6.95 4.95
N VAL A 210 18.25 6.78 3.64
CA VAL A 210 18.88 5.67 2.92
C VAL A 210 19.54 6.12 1.63
N ARG A 211 20.45 5.29 1.09
CA ARG A 211 21.19 5.56 -0.15
C ARG A 211 20.80 4.60 -1.27
N SER A 212 19.55 4.14 -1.28
CA SER A 212 19.04 3.20 -2.29
C SER A 212 17.51 3.17 -2.24
N GLY A 213 16.90 2.75 -3.34
CA GLY A 213 15.46 2.67 -3.48
C GLY A 213 14.87 3.85 -4.27
N LEU A 214 13.59 3.70 -4.65
CA LEU A 214 12.90 4.66 -5.52
C LEU A 214 12.81 6.07 -4.91
N GLY A 215 12.58 6.17 -3.59
CA GLY A 215 12.56 7.46 -2.90
C GLY A 215 13.92 8.15 -2.87
N TYR A 216 14.99 7.39 -2.65
CA TYR A 216 16.35 7.91 -2.75
C TYR A 216 16.66 8.39 -4.17
N GLN A 217 16.23 7.66 -5.19
CA GLN A 217 16.48 8.03 -6.59
C GLN A 217 15.81 9.35 -6.97
N ILE A 218 14.63 9.68 -6.39
CA ILE A 218 14.02 11.01 -6.54
C ILE A 218 14.94 12.10 -6.00
N LEU A 219 15.51 11.93 -4.80
CA LEU A 219 16.42 12.90 -4.19
C LEU A 219 17.70 13.03 -5.02
N ASN A 220 18.29 11.91 -5.44
CA ASN A 220 19.51 11.87 -6.22
C ASN A 220 19.34 12.60 -7.57
N ALA A 221 18.23 12.35 -8.27
CA ALA A 221 17.91 13.05 -9.53
C ALA A 221 17.65 14.54 -9.30
N ARG A 222 16.95 14.92 -8.23
CA ARG A 222 16.73 16.32 -7.85
C ARG A 222 18.05 17.04 -7.56
N ASP A 223 18.95 16.42 -6.80
CA ASP A 223 20.23 17.02 -6.42
C ASP A 223 21.18 17.19 -7.64
N GLN A 224 20.97 16.36 -8.67
CA GLN A 224 21.64 16.49 -9.98
C GLN A 224 20.92 17.45 -10.94
N LEU A 225 19.80 18.07 -10.53
CA LEU A 225 18.93 18.91 -11.36
C LEU A 225 18.38 18.17 -12.60
N ALA A 226 18.33 16.84 -12.59
CA ALA A 226 17.81 15.98 -13.66
C ALA A 226 16.29 15.77 -13.46
N TYR A 227 15.51 16.79 -13.73
CA TYR A 227 14.06 16.79 -13.44
C TYR A 227 13.27 15.83 -14.33
N ASP A 228 13.74 15.51 -15.51
CA ASP A 228 13.23 14.45 -16.37
C ASP A 228 13.29 13.08 -15.67
N GLN A 229 14.39 12.79 -14.95
CA GLN A 229 14.56 11.57 -14.18
C GLN A 229 13.69 11.57 -12.91
N VAL A 230 13.50 12.70 -12.25
CA VAL A 230 12.55 12.84 -11.14
C VAL A 230 11.16 12.40 -11.59
N MET A 231 10.68 12.94 -12.72
CA MET A 231 9.35 12.57 -13.25
C MET A 231 9.29 11.12 -13.71
N ALA A 232 10.36 10.60 -14.30
CA ALA A 232 10.46 9.20 -14.71
C ALA A 232 10.27 8.27 -13.49
N VAL A 233 10.97 8.53 -12.38
CA VAL A 233 10.86 7.74 -11.15
C VAL A 233 9.46 7.87 -10.52
N ILE A 234 8.87 9.07 -10.50
CA ILE A 234 7.49 9.28 -10.01
C ILE A 234 6.49 8.46 -10.82
N VAL A 235 6.61 8.45 -12.16
CA VAL A 235 5.75 7.64 -13.03
C VAL A 235 5.95 6.15 -12.75
N VAL A 236 7.18 5.68 -12.59
CA VAL A 236 7.48 4.28 -12.22
C VAL A 236 6.86 3.92 -10.88
N ILE A 237 6.95 4.78 -9.85
CA ILE A 237 6.31 4.60 -8.56
C ILE A 237 4.80 4.46 -8.72
N GLY A 238 4.18 5.33 -9.51
CA GLY A 238 2.74 5.28 -9.78
C GLY A 238 2.32 3.98 -10.46
N LEU A 239 3.07 3.53 -11.47
CA LEU A 239 2.80 2.28 -12.19
C LEU A 239 2.95 1.05 -11.29
N ILE A 240 4.00 1.00 -10.45
CA ILE A 240 4.19 -0.11 -9.50
C ILE A 240 3.09 -0.10 -8.44
N GLY A 241 2.73 1.05 -7.87
CA GLY A 241 1.64 1.16 -6.90
C GLY A 241 0.30 0.69 -7.49
N PHE A 242 0.01 1.09 -8.72
CA PHE A 242 -1.18 0.61 -9.45
C PHE A 242 -1.15 -0.92 -9.67
N ALA A 243 0.00 -1.46 -10.07
CA ALA A 243 0.16 -2.90 -10.26
C ALA A 243 0.00 -3.68 -8.95
N LEU A 244 0.53 -3.16 -7.84
CA LEU A 244 0.37 -3.74 -6.51
C LEU A 244 -1.10 -3.75 -6.05
N ASP A 245 -1.85 -2.66 -6.25
CA ASP A 245 -3.29 -2.63 -5.91
C ASP A 245 -4.09 -3.61 -6.77
N LEU A 246 -3.79 -3.67 -8.07
CA LEU A 246 -4.44 -4.61 -8.98
C LEU A 246 -4.13 -6.07 -8.59
N LEU A 247 -2.87 -6.38 -8.27
CA LEU A 247 -2.45 -7.70 -7.82
C LEU A 247 -3.16 -8.08 -6.51
N ALA A 248 -3.20 -7.15 -5.55
CA ALA A 248 -3.89 -7.37 -4.29
C ALA A 248 -5.37 -7.70 -4.50
N ARG A 249 -6.06 -6.98 -5.39
CA ARG A 249 -7.46 -7.29 -5.76
C ARG A 249 -7.61 -8.68 -6.36
N VAL A 250 -6.77 -9.02 -7.33
CA VAL A 250 -6.88 -10.33 -8.02
C VAL A 250 -6.59 -11.50 -7.10
N VAL A 251 -5.62 -11.35 -6.17
CA VAL A 251 -5.20 -12.43 -5.27
C VAL A 251 -6.12 -12.57 -4.06
N LEU A 252 -6.57 -11.44 -3.49
CA LEU A 252 -7.33 -11.44 -2.25
C LEU A 252 -8.85 -11.51 -2.45
N ASP A 253 -9.39 -11.04 -3.59
CA ASP A 253 -10.83 -11.11 -3.88
C ASP A 253 -11.25 -12.46 -4.51
N ARG A 254 -10.35 -13.44 -4.60
CA ARG A 254 -10.75 -14.81 -4.98
C ARG A 254 -11.45 -15.48 -3.79
N PRO A 255 -12.67 -16.01 -4.01
CA PRO A 255 -13.48 -16.69 -2.99
C PRO A 255 -12.80 -17.92 -2.41
#